data_a7629fe8544a02992ecaaaee3920e066
#
_entry.id   a7629fe8544a02992ecaaaee3920e066
#
_cell.length_a   1.000
_cell.length_b   1.000
_cell.length_c   1.000
_cell.angle_alpha   90.00
_cell.angle_beta   90.00
_cell.angle_gamma   90.00
#
_symmetry.space_group_name_H-M   'P 1'
#
loop_
_entity.id
_entity.type
_entity.pdbx_description
1 polymer ?
#
loop_
_entity_poly.entity_id
_entity_poly.type
_entity_poly.pdbx_seq_one_letter_code
_entity_poly.pdbx_strand_id
1 'polypeptide(L)' 'MEQQDRFLNDVEAAKVLSMSPQSLRNYRHLCKGPAYSKKGRMVRYRVQDLLDFMLSGRVDPEGRREGK' A
#
# COMPACT_ATOMS: atom_id res chain seq x y z
N MET A 1 -14.94 -16.97 2.99
CA MET A 1 -14.70 -16.62 2.81
C MET A 1 -14.20 -15.87 2.79
N GLU A 2 -13.78 -15.69 2.86
CA GLU A 2 -13.39 -15.06 2.91
C GLU A 2 -12.74 -14.29 2.41
N GLN A 3 -12.47 -13.57 2.21
CA GLN A 3 -12.12 -12.65 1.58
C GLN A 3 -10.99 -12.01 2.03
N GLN A 4 -10.10 -12.51 2.65
CA GLN A 4 -8.96 -11.83 3.04
C GLN A 4 -8.04 -11.67 1.91
N ASP A 5 -8.16 -12.31 0.82
CA ASP A 5 -7.27 -12.09 -0.31
C ASP A 5 -7.96 -11.30 -1.39
N ARG A 6 -8.60 -10.25 -1.00
CA ARG A 6 -9.20 -9.39 -1.95
C ARG A 6 -8.17 -8.60 -2.72
N PHE A 7 -8.38 -8.43 -4.01
CA PHE A 7 -7.47 -7.67 -4.86
C PHE A 7 -8.16 -6.39 -5.30
N LEU A 8 -7.44 -5.28 -5.23
CA LEU A 8 -7.97 -3.96 -5.51
C LEU A 8 -7.21 -3.32 -6.65
N ASN A 9 -7.90 -2.46 -7.40
CA ASN A 9 -7.22 -1.71 -8.45
C ASN A 9 -6.58 -0.45 -7.85
N ASP A 10 -5.93 0.36 -8.68
CA ASP A 10 -5.25 1.56 -8.22
C ASP A 10 -6.16 2.50 -7.43
N VAL A 11 -7.37 2.70 -7.93
CA VAL A 11 -8.28 3.64 -7.29
C VAL A 11 -8.70 3.14 -5.93
N GLU A 12 -9.06 1.86 -5.86
CA GLU A 12 -9.50 1.27 -4.60
C GLU A 12 -8.38 1.21 -3.59
N ALA A 13 -7.20 0.81 -4.06
CA ALA A 13 -6.05 0.71 -3.16
C ALA A 13 -5.65 2.07 -2.62
N ALA A 14 -5.66 3.09 -3.48
CA ALA A 14 -5.32 4.43 -3.05
C ALA A 14 -6.30 4.93 -1.99
N LYS A 15 -7.57 4.54 -2.13
CA LYS A 15 -8.55 4.92 -1.15
C LYS A 15 -8.25 4.31 0.21
N VAL A 16 -7.84 3.05 0.22
CA VAL A 16 -7.48 2.40 1.47
C VAL A 16 -6.31 3.12 2.13
N LEU A 17 -5.38 3.61 1.34
CA LEU A 17 -4.20 4.29 1.85
C LEU A 17 -4.41 5.79 2.02
N SER A 18 -5.59 6.29 1.69
CA SER A 18 -5.92 7.71 1.78
C SER A 18 -4.99 8.57 0.95
N MET A 19 -4.70 8.13 -0.25
CA MET A 19 -3.85 8.89 -1.15
C MET A 19 -4.49 8.91 -2.52
N SER A 20 -3.97 9.71 -3.43
CA SER A 20 -4.52 9.76 -4.77
C SER A 20 -4.01 8.56 -5.57
N PRO A 21 -4.78 8.11 -6.56
CA PRO A 21 -4.30 7.05 -7.43
C PRO A 21 -3.00 7.40 -8.13
N GLN A 22 -2.81 8.68 -8.47
CA GLN A 22 -1.59 9.10 -9.12
C GLN A 22 -0.39 8.93 -8.20
N SER A 23 -0.55 9.27 -6.91
CA SER A 23 0.53 9.09 -5.96
C SER A 23 0.90 7.63 -5.82
N LEU A 24 -0.10 6.76 -5.81
CA LEU A 24 0.15 5.33 -5.70
C LEU A 24 0.93 4.83 -6.92
N ARG A 25 0.55 5.30 -8.11
CA ARG A 25 1.27 4.90 -9.32
C ARG A 25 2.70 5.41 -9.31
N ASN A 26 2.91 6.62 -8.78
CA ASN A 26 4.25 7.14 -8.68
C ASN A 26 5.11 6.31 -7.74
N TYR A 27 4.55 5.90 -6.62
CA TYR A 27 5.26 5.02 -5.71
C TYR A 27 5.63 3.71 -6.40
N ARG A 28 4.71 3.17 -7.21
CA ARG A 28 4.98 1.94 -7.92
C ARG A 28 6.14 2.11 -8.90
N HIS A 29 6.16 3.23 -9.62
CA HIS A 29 7.24 3.50 -10.54
C HIS A 29 8.58 3.65 -9.83
N LEU A 30 8.56 4.17 -8.62
CA LEU A 30 9.78 4.36 -7.86
C LEU A 30 10.16 3.12 -7.05
N CYS A 31 9.37 2.07 -7.18
CA CYS A 31 9.56 0.82 -6.44
C CYS A 31 9.55 1.05 -4.93
N LYS A 32 8.70 1.97 -4.50
CA LYS A 32 8.62 2.31 -3.09
C LYS A 32 7.27 2.05 -2.45
N GLY A 33 6.30 1.66 -3.21
CA GLY A 33 4.95 1.45 -2.68
C GLY A 33 4.76 0.05 -2.15
N PRO A 34 3.51 -0.31 -1.88
CA PRO A 34 3.21 -1.66 -1.43
C PRO A 34 3.44 -2.67 -2.53
N ALA A 35 3.57 -3.91 -2.13
CA ALA A 35 3.70 -4.99 -3.10
C ALA A 35 2.42 -5.08 -3.93
N TYR A 36 2.54 -5.55 -5.14
CA TYR A 36 1.39 -5.67 -6.02
C TYR A 36 1.57 -6.85 -6.97
N SER A 37 0.47 -7.24 -7.60
CA SER A 37 0.50 -8.29 -8.60
C SER A 37 0.21 -7.68 -9.96
N LYS A 38 0.87 -8.17 -10.99
CA LYS A 38 0.67 -7.65 -12.32
C LYS A 38 0.52 -8.79 -13.30
N LYS A 39 -0.55 -8.73 -14.10
CA LYS A 39 -0.78 -9.69 -15.14
C LYS A 39 -1.07 -8.91 -16.41
N GLY A 40 -0.18 -8.93 -17.37
CA GLY A 40 -0.31 -8.11 -18.56
C GLY A 40 -0.37 -6.65 -18.14
N ARG A 41 -1.49 -5.99 -18.40
CA ARG A 41 -1.66 -4.61 -18.01
C ARG A 41 -2.43 -4.44 -16.73
N MET A 42 -2.89 -5.54 -16.14
CA MET A 42 -3.67 -5.45 -14.94
C MET A 42 -2.75 -5.38 -13.74
N VAL A 43 -2.92 -4.36 -12.92
CA VAL A 43 -2.20 -4.23 -11.66
C VAL A 43 -3.21 -4.31 -10.55
N ARG A 44 -2.94 -5.16 -9.57
CA ARG A 44 -3.84 -5.33 -8.43
C ARG A 44 -3.04 -5.38 -7.15
N TYR A 45 -3.65 -4.89 -6.08
CA TYR A 45 -3.02 -4.86 -4.76
C TYR A 45 -3.83 -5.72 -3.81
N ARG A 46 -3.17 -6.58 -3.07
CA ARG A 46 -3.85 -7.34 -2.04
C ARG A 46 -4.03 -6.44 -0.83
N VAL A 47 -5.17 -6.56 -0.17
CA VAL A 47 -5.44 -5.75 1.01
C VAL A 47 -4.34 -5.95 2.06
N GLN A 48 -3.91 -7.19 2.25
CA GLN A 48 -2.87 -7.46 3.24
C GLN A 48 -1.57 -6.72 2.91
N ASP A 49 -1.21 -6.65 1.63
CA ASP A 49 0.01 -5.95 1.23
C ASP A 49 -0.10 -4.46 1.52
N LEU A 50 -1.30 -3.89 1.36
CA LEU A 50 -1.50 -2.48 1.66
C LEU A 50 -1.35 -2.23 3.15
N LEU A 51 -1.89 -3.12 3.96
CA LEU A 51 -1.78 -2.99 5.40
C LEU A 51 -0.33 -3.15 5.85
N ASP A 52 0.39 -4.09 5.26
CA ASP A 52 1.80 -4.29 5.58
C ASP A 52 2.61 -3.06 5.23
N PHE A 53 2.29 -2.45 4.10
CA PHE A 53 2.98 -1.24 3.69
C PHE A 53 2.78 -0.12 4.71
N MET A 54 1.55 0.06 5.16
CA MET A 54 1.28 1.11 6.14
C MET A 54 1.92 0.80 7.47
N LEU A 55 1.92 -0.45 7.88
CA LEU A 55 2.52 -0.82 9.15
C LEU A 55 4.04 -0.66 9.12
N SER A 56 4.65 -0.81 7.96
CA SER A 56 6.09 -0.65 7.87
C SER A 56 6.51 0.79 8.09
N GLY A 57 5.58 1.73 7.89
CA GLY A 57 5.86 3.13 8.12
C GLY A 57 5.35 3.64 9.46
N ARG A 58 4.97 2.72 10.33
CA ARG A 58 4.41 3.11 11.60
C ARG A 58 5.43 3.85 12.45
N VAL A 59 4.98 4.94 13.05
CA VAL A 59 5.84 5.73 13.93
C VAL A 59 5.27 5.67 15.33
N ASP A 60 6.10 5.31 16.26
CA ASP A 60 5.71 5.23 17.66
C ASP A 60 6.39 6.40 18.39
N PRO A 61 5.66 7.45 18.71
CA PRO A 61 6.30 8.63 19.31
C PRO A 61 6.99 8.36 20.62
N GLU A 62 6.49 7.39 21.36
CA GLU A 62 7.14 7.09 22.58
C GLU A 62 8.40 6.34 22.38
N GLY A 63 8.44 5.49 21.39
CA GLY A 63 9.60 4.72 21.12
C GLY A 63 10.67 5.50 20.47
N ARG A 64 10.32 6.73 19.88
CA ARG A 64 11.24 7.33 19.15
C ARG A 64 11.74 8.47 19.67
N ARG A 65 11.68 8.67 20.74
CA ARG A 65 12.08 9.77 21.10
C ARG A 65 13.38 9.92 20.94
N GLU A 66 13.98 9.51 20.49
CA GLU A 66 15.05 9.67 20.15
C GLU A 66 15.29 10.20 19.24
N GLY A 67 14.95 10.47 18.81
CA GLY A 67 15.07 10.93 17.87
C GLY A 67 15.05 11.63 17.33
N LYS A 68 15.04 11.85 17.55
CA LYS A 68 14.99 12.46 16.95
C LYS A 68 15.12 12.78 16.79
#